data_faad6f4e440b5afe7e6f0d84c345cd6b
#
_entry.id   faad6f4e440b5afe7e6f0d84c345cd6b
#
_cell.length_a   1.000
_cell.length_b   1.000
_cell.length_c   1.000
_cell.angle_alpha   90.00
_cell.angle_beta   90.00
_cell.angle_gamma   90.00
#
_symmetry.space_group_name_H-M   'P 1'
#
loop_
_entity.id
_entity.type
_entity.pdbx_description
1 polymer ?
#
loop_
_entity_poly.entity_id
_entity_poly.type
_entity_poly.pdbx_seq_one_letter_code
_entity_poly.pdbx_strand_id
1 'polypeptide(L)'
;EEAEELMRQGLISLDCKKEKTAKIYISVKVYGEDHTAEAVIEDKHTNFTRKIRDDVVLWEREECQIQETTSVDDITLDEIWDFVQEVPGEQLSFLQRVVDMNMEISEEGMRNEYGIHVGRAMFQESKLKLIGDNIANRAAGTTAAAVDARMAGCTKSVISVAGSGNQGLTATVPVIIAAEAMNSNTDALYRSLALSILVTIHVKHYIGRLSVLCGCSIASSIGCLLYTSDAADDK
;
A
#
# COMPACT_ATOMS: atom_id res chain seq x y z
N GLU A 1 -13.85 6.63 -16.93
CA GLU A 1 -14.79 6.97 -18.05
C GLU A 1 -14.03 7.22 -19.35
N GLU A 2 -13.13 8.23 -19.46
CA GLU A 2 -12.41 8.54 -20.71
C GLU A 2 -11.52 7.37 -21.18
N ALA A 3 -10.72 6.77 -20.29
CA ALA A 3 -9.87 5.63 -20.59
C ALA A 3 -10.69 4.38 -21.03
N GLU A 4 -11.82 4.15 -20.40
CA GLU A 4 -12.73 3.04 -20.76
C GLU A 4 -13.35 3.26 -22.14
N GLU A 5 -13.66 4.50 -22.48
CA GLU A 5 -14.16 4.83 -23.82
C GLU A 5 -13.10 4.60 -24.88
N LEU A 6 -11.85 5.04 -24.64
CA LEU A 6 -10.72 4.78 -25.53
C LEU A 6 -10.45 3.27 -25.71
N MET A 7 -10.60 2.49 -24.64
CA MET A 7 -10.49 1.02 -24.72
C MET A 7 -11.62 0.42 -25.57
N ARG A 8 -12.87 0.87 -25.40
CA ARG A 8 -14.02 0.40 -26.21
C ARG A 8 -13.87 0.75 -27.68
N GLN A 9 -13.26 1.88 -27.99
CA GLN A 9 -12.95 2.29 -29.36
C GLN A 9 -11.74 1.56 -29.96
N GLY A 10 -11.06 0.71 -29.20
CA GLY A 10 -9.86 -0.01 -29.64
C GLY A 10 -8.63 0.88 -29.84
N LEU A 11 -8.65 2.09 -29.23
CA LEU A 11 -7.55 3.05 -29.33
C LEU A 11 -6.43 2.77 -28.34
N ILE A 12 -6.62 1.85 -27.40
CA ILE A 12 -5.60 1.39 -26.46
C ILE A 12 -5.30 -0.08 -26.77
N SER A 13 -4.04 -0.37 -27.06
CA SER A 13 -3.52 -1.72 -27.18
C SER A 13 -2.54 -2.03 -26.07
N LEU A 14 -2.61 -3.22 -25.49
CA LEU A 14 -1.68 -3.71 -24.48
C LEU A 14 -0.94 -4.93 -25.04
N ASP A 15 0.38 -4.88 -25.03
CA ASP A 15 1.23 -5.99 -25.41
C ASP A 15 2.18 -6.37 -24.26
N CYS A 16 2.43 -7.67 -24.11
CA CYS A 16 3.34 -8.18 -23.11
C CYS A 16 4.65 -8.59 -23.78
N LYS A 17 5.75 -7.93 -23.44
CA LYS A 17 7.08 -8.35 -23.88
C LYS A 17 7.40 -9.75 -23.35
N LYS A 18 7.76 -10.65 -24.26
CA LYS A 18 8.18 -12.03 -23.94
C LYS A 18 9.68 -12.13 -23.65
N GLU A 19 10.44 -11.13 -24.02
CA GLU A 19 11.87 -11.07 -23.78
C GLU A 19 12.18 -10.75 -22.33
N LYS A 20 13.28 -11.29 -21.82
CA LYS A 20 13.74 -11.00 -20.46
C LYS A 20 14.24 -9.56 -20.39
N THR A 21 13.49 -8.72 -19.72
CA THR A 21 13.80 -7.32 -19.47
C THR A 21 14.10 -7.09 -17.98
N ALA A 22 14.13 -5.85 -17.54
CA ALA A 22 14.16 -5.46 -16.13
C ALA A 22 13.01 -6.07 -15.32
N LYS A 23 13.12 -6.09 -13.99
CA LYS A 23 12.06 -6.59 -13.07
C LYS A 23 10.71 -5.90 -13.30
N ILE A 24 10.74 -4.62 -13.62
CA ILE A 24 9.63 -3.83 -14.12
C ILE A 24 10.08 -3.25 -15.44
N TYR A 25 9.27 -3.40 -16.47
CA TYR A 25 9.45 -2.74 -17.75
C TYR A 25 8.08 -2.24 -18.23
N ILE A 26 7.94 -0.96 -18.37
CA ILE A 26 6.72 -0.32 -18.89
C ILE A 26 7.14 0.67 -19.95
N SER A 27 6.69 0.46 -21.18
CA SER A 27 6.79 1.43 -22.27
C SER A 27 5.38 1.87 -22.64
N VAL A 28 5.15 3.17 -22.66
CA VAL A 28 3.90 3.77 -23.13
C VAL A 28 4.20 4.64 -24.33
N LYS A 29 3.62 4.29 -25.48
CA LYS A 29 3.72 5.07 -26.72
C LYS A 29 2.35 5.66 -27.05
N VAL A 30 2.32 6.96 -27.28
CA VAL A 30 1.13 7.73 -27.68
C VAL A 30 1.30 8.23 -29.09
N TYR A 31 0.24 8.09 -29.88
CA TYR A 31 0.19 8.53 -31.26
C TYR A 31 -0.76 9.72 -31.38
N GLY A 32 -0.24 10.85 -31.84
CA GLY A 32 -1.04 12.01 -32.24
C GLY A 32 -1.20 12.06 -33.76
N GLU A 33 -1.79 13.14 -34.27
CA GLU A 33 -2.00 13.30 -35.72
C GLU A 33 -0.67 13.36 -36.49
N ASP A 34 0.31 14.13 -36.01
CA ASP A 34 1.59 14.36 -36.69
C ASP A 34 2.80 13.88 -35.87
N HIS A 35 2.61 13.48 -34.64
CA HIS A 35 3.70 13.20 -33.71
C HIS A 35 3.46 11.93 -32.90
N THR A 36 4.56 11.29 -32.52
CA THR A 36 4.57 10.20 -31.54
C THR A 36 5.37 10.57 -30.31
N ALA A 37 4.97 10.07 -29.14
CA ALA A 37 5.74 10.22 -27.92
C ALA A 37 5.77 8.90 -27.16
N GLU A 38 6.94 8.56 -26.60
CA GLU A 38 7.13 7.36 -25.81
C GLU A 38 7.88 7.68 -24.53
N ALA A 39 7.47 7.04 -23.43
CA ALA A 39 8.16 7.05 -22.16
C ALA A 39 8.37 5.65 -21.65
N VAL A 40 9.58 5.37 -21.13
CA VAL A 40 9.97 4.06 -20.62
C VAL A 40 10.31 4.15 -19.14
N ILE A 41 9.79 3.20 -18.37
CA ILE A 41 10.09 3.00 -16.94
C ILE A 41 10.72 1.61 -16.79
N GLU A 42 11.82 1.51 -16.03
CA GLU A 42 12.50 0.25 -15.76
C GLU A 42 12.86 0.12 -14.27
N ASP A 43 12.88 -1.11 -13.75
CA ASP A 43 13.28 -1.54 -12.42
C ASP A 43 12.47 -0.99 -11.23
N LYS A 44 12.14 0.29 -11.21
CA LYS A 44 11.34 0.95 -10.16
C LYS A 44 10.17 1.70 -10.79
N HIS A 45 9.01 1.74 -10.13
CA HIS A 45 7.77 2.35 -10.66
C HIS A 45 7.88 3.83 -11.05
N THR A 46 8.84 4.55 -10.49
CA THR A 46 9.08 5.97 -10.76
C THR A 46 10.36 6.23 -11.55
N ASN A 47 11.04 5.17 -11.99
CA ASN A 47 12.31 5.28 -12.67
C ASN A 47 12.10 5.41 -14.17
N PHE A 48 11.84 6.62 -14.64
CA PHE A 48 11.90 6.91 -16.07
C PHE A 48 13.33 6.73 -16.55
N THR A 49 13.50 5.91 -17.58
CA THR A 49 14.82 5.64 -18.19
C THR A 49 14.96 6.27 -19.55
N ARG A 50 13.82 6.50 -20.26
CA ARG A 50 13.89 7.05 -21.61
C ARG A 50 12.64 7.87 -21.96
N LYS A 51 12.84 8.97 -22.70
CA LYS A 51 11.78 9.77 -23.32
C LYS A 51 12.10 9.97 -24.79
N ILE A 52 11.17 9.62 -25.66
CA ILE A 52 11.35 9.60 -27.10
C ILE A 52 10.23 10.43 -27.73
N ARG A 53 10.53 11.17 -28.78
CA ARG A 53 9.54 11.85 -29.62
C ARG A 53 9.92 11.64 -31.09
N ASP A 54 8.97 11.21 -31.89
CA ASP A 54 9.13 10.96 -33.33
C ASP A 54 10.37 10.08 -33.61
N ASP A 55 10.50 9.01 -32.81
CA ASP A 55 11.62 8.06 -32.80
C ASP A 55 13.01 8.66 -32.46
N VAL A 56 13.06 9.94 -32.04
CA VAL A 56 14.27 10.59 -31.54
C VAL A 56 14.29 10.53 -30.01
N VAL A 57 15.37 10.01 -29.43
CA VAL A 57 15.59 10.01 -27.99
C VAL A 57 15.85 11.44 -27.53
N LEU A 58 14.89 12.03 -26.81
CA LEU A 58 15.03 13.37 -26.24
C LEU A 58 15.79 13.37 -24.92
N TRP A 59 15.66 12.27 -24.19
CA TRP A 59 16.29 12.11 -22.90
C TRP A 59 16.46 10.63 -22.61
N GLU A 60 17.64 10.26 -22.17
CA GLU A 60 17.97 8.93 -21.66
C GLU A 60 18.71 9.11 -20.34
N ARG A 61 18.34 8.31 -19.36
CA ARG A 61 18.99 8.35 -18.06
C ARG A 61 20.40 7.79 -18.21
N GLU A 62 21.41 8.58 -17.93
CA GLU A 62 22.75 8.05 -17.73
C GLU A 62 22.74 7.08 -16.55
N GLU A 63 23.45 5.96 -16.63
CA GLU A 63 23.65 5.04 -15.52
C GLU A 63 24.39 5.78 -14.38
N CYS A 64 23.65 6.54 -13.62
CA CYS A 64 24.13 7.08 -12.38
C CYS A 64 24.06 5.93 -11.38
N GLN A 65 25.17 5.47 -10.87
CA GLN A 65 25.22 4.69 -9.66
C GLN A 65 24.55 5.56 -8.59
N ILE A 66 23.28 5.28 -8.32
CA ILE A 66 22.59 5.88 -7.18
C ILE A 66 23.37 5.34 -5.98
N GLN A 67 24.23 6.16 -5.40
CA GLN A 67 24.67 5.94 -4.03
C GLN A 67 23.37 5.96 -3.22
N GLU A 68 22.94 4.79 -2.80
CA GLU A 68 21.85 4.62 -1.84
C GLU A 68 22.30 5.34 -0.57
N THR A 69 21.88 6.58 -0.43
CA THR A 69 22.03 7.32 0.82
C THR A 69 21.22 6.58 1.87
N THR A 70 21.93 6.05 2.89
CA THR A 70 21.38 5.37 4.07
C THR A 70 20.14 4.55 3.75
N SER A 71 20.37 3.32 3.36
CA SER A 71 19.27 2.42 3.08
C SER A 71 18.61 2.08 4.42
N VAL A 72 17.27 2.13 4.45
CA VAL A 72 16.46 1.59 5.57
C VAL A 72 16.79 0.10 5.79
N ASP A 73 17.61 -0.45 4.96
CA ASP A 73 17.98 -1.84 4.81
C ASP A 73 18.84 -2.36 5.99
N ASP A 74 19.53 -1.46 6.70
CA ASP A 74 20.42 -1.81 7.81
C ASP A 74 19.78 -1.60 9.19
N ILE A 75 18.53 -1.11 9.26
CA ILE A 75 17.84 -0.84 10.52
C ILE A 75 17.35 -2.15 11.13
N THR A 76 17.73 -2.41 12.38
CA THR A 76 17.29 -3.57 13.17
C THR A 76 15.91 -3.37 13.79
N LEU A 77 15.27 -4.45 14.25
CA LEU A 77 14.00 -4.37 14.98
C LEU A 77 14.15 -3.62 16.31
N ASP A 78 15.28 -3.78 16.99
CA ASP A 78 15.56 -3.08 18.25
C ASP A 78 15.64 -1.56 18.03
N GLU A 79 16.35 -1.12 16.96
CA GLU A 79 16.42 0.29 16.60
C GLU A 79 15.04 0.86 16.18
N ILE A 80 14.19 0.07 15.52
CA ILE A 80 12.81 0.47 15.22
C ILE A 80 12.03 0.65 16.51
N TRP A 81 12.18 -0.27 17.46
CA TRP A 81 11.51 -0.21 18.75
C TRP A 81 11.94 1.02 19.54
N ASP A 82 13.24 1.23 19.70
CA ASP A 82 13.79 2.37 20.42
C ASP A 82 13.35 3.69 19.78
N PHE A 83 13.43 3.80 18.45
CA PHE A 83 12.95 4.98 17.73
C PHE A 83 11.49 5.29 18.03
N VAL A 84 10.62 4.29 17.98
CA VAL A 84 9.18 4.49 18.21
C VAL A 84 8.88 4.91 19.66
N GLN A 85 9.68 4.46 20.63
CA GLN A 85 9.55 4.87 22.02
C GLN A 85 10.07 6.31 22.28
N GLU A 86 11.17 6.68 21.66
CA GLU A 86 11.89 7.92 21.97
C GLU A 86 11.46 9.12 21.10
N VAL A 87 10.95 8.88 19.87
CA VAL A 87 10.59 9.96 18.94
C VAL A 87 9.53 10.88 19.55
N PRO A 88 9.73 12.22 19.51
CA PRO A 88 8.71 13.16 19.95
C PRO A 88 7.39 12.96 19.18
N GLY A 89 6.27 12.83 19.90
CA GLY A 89 4.95 12.53 19.30
C GLY A 89 4.53 13.54 18.22
N GLU A 90 4.96 14.81 18.35
CA GLU A 90 4.70 15.83 17.33
C GLU A 90 5.30 15.48 15.97
N GLN A 91 6.45 14.81 15.93
CA GLN A 91 7.08 14.37 14.68
C GLN A 91 6.30 13.25 14.00
N LEU A 92 5.44 12.52 14.71
CA LEU A 92 4.57 11.48 14.17
C LEU A 92 3.21 12.01 13.72
N SER A 93 2.92 13.31 13.89
CA SER A 93 1.61 13.91 13.58
C SER A 93 1.18 13.74 12.10
N PHE A 94 2.14 13.61 11.18
CA PHE A 94 1.84 13.32 9.77
C PHE A 94 1.09 11.99 9.56
N LEU A 95 1.15 11.07 10.54
CA LEU A 95 0.44 9.79 10.50
C LEU A 95 -1.08 9.96 10.62
N GLN A 96 -1.57 11.14 11.06
CA GLN A 96 -3.00 11.44 10.96
C GLN A 96 -3.51 11.28 9.53
N ARG A 97 -2.72 11.67 8.54
CA ARG A 97 -3.08 11.48 7.13
C ARG A 97 -3.24 10.00 6.76
N VAL A 98 -2.47 9.10 7.39
CA VAL A 98 -2.63 7.65 7.19
C VAL A 98 -3.99 7.19 7.71
N VAL A 99 -4.35 7.65 8.91
CA VAL A 99 -5.66 7.37 9.52
C VAL A 99 -6.78 7.84 8.61
N ASP A 100 -6.76 9.13 8.26
CA ASP A 100 -7.84 9.75 7.48
C ASP A 100 -8.05 9.06 6.13
N MET A 101 -6.99 8.87 5.36
CA MET A 101 -7.09 8.33 4.00
C MET A 101 -7.45 6.84 4.00
N ASN A 102 -6.85 6.05 4.88
CA ASN A 102 -7.08 4.61 4.88
C ASN A 102 -8.44 4.25 5.51
N MET A 103 -8.93 5.06 6.45
CA MET A 103 -10.29 4.90 6.97
C MET A 103 -11.34 5.40 5.98
N GLU A 104 -11.09 6.48 5.24
CA GLU A 104 -12.03 6.97 4.22
C GLU A 104 -12.36 5.90 3.18
N ILE A 105 -11.36 5.19 2.66
CA ILE A 105 -11.63 4.10 1.69
C ILE A 105 -12.25 2.87 2.37
N SER A 106 -11.95 2.61 3.64
CA SER A 106 -12.60 1.54 4.40
C SER A 106 -14.10 1.81 4.53
N GLU A 107 -14.48 3.02 4.91
CA GLU A 107 -15.88 3.45 4.99
C GLU A 107 -16.58 3.40 3.64
N GLU A 108 -15.89 3.82 2.59
CA GLU A 108 -16.40 3.76 1.22
C GLU A 108 -16.73 2.32 0.83
N GLY A 109 -15.83 1.36 1.10
CA GLY A 109 -16.03 -0.05 0.83
C GLY A 109 -17.13 -0.68 1.69
N MET A 110 -17.37 -0.15 2.90
CA MET A 110 -18.50 -0.57 3.74
C MET A 110 -19.84 -0.06 3.25
N ARG A 111 -19.90 1.16 2.69
CA ARG A 111 -21.15 1.80 2.25
C ARG A 111 -21.60 1.33 0.87
N ASN A 112 -20.68 1.13 -0.05
CA ASN A 112 -20.96 0.86 -1.45
C ASN A 112 -20.59 -0.57 -1.88
N GLU A 113 -21.03 -0.95 -3.08
CA GLU A 113 -20.79 -2.30 -3.60
C GLU A 113 -19.50 -2.34 -4.40
N TYR A 114 -18.48 -3.03 -3.85
CA TYR A 114 -17.19 -3.20 -4.47
C TYR A 114 -16.73 -4.65 -4.42
N GLY A 115 -16.22 -5.15 -5.54
CA GLY A 115 -15.61 -6.48 -5.61
C GLY A 115 -16.57 -7.60 -5.20
N ILE A 116 -16.11 -8.49 -4.36
CA ILE A 116 -16.89 -9.62 -3.85
C ILE A 116 -17.49 -9.38 -2.46
N HIS A 117 -17.41 -8.16 -1.97
CA HIS A 117 -18.01 -7.67 -0.73
C HIS A 117 -17.58 -8.41 0.55
N VAL A 118 -16.33 -8.85 0.63
CA VAL A 118 -15.82 -9.61 1.80
C VAL A 118 -16.00 -8.82 3.08
N GLY A 119 -15.56 -7.55 3.08
CA GLY A 119 -15.67 -6.67 4.25
C GLY A 119 -17.12 -6.51 4.70
N ARG A 120 -18.01 -6.11 3.80
CA ARG A 120 -19.45 -5.94 4.11
C ARG A 120 -20.10 -7.25 4.57
N ALA A 121 -19.75 -8.37 3.95
CA ALA A 121 -20.29 -9.67 4.32
C ALA A 121 -19.92 -10.07 5.76
N MET A 122 -18.74 -9.72 6.25
CA MET A 122 -18.31 -9.98 7.62
C MET A 122 -19.15 -9.23 8.66
N PHE A 123 -19.67 -8.04 8.32
CA PHE A 123 -20.50 -7.23 9.22
C PHE A 123 -22.01 -7.55 9.14
N GLN A 124 -22.44 -8.48 8.30
CA GLN A 124 -23.83 -8.93 8.32
C GLN A 124 -24.15 -9.62 9.67
N GLU A 125 -25.30 -9.30 10.24
CA GLU A 125 -25.71 -9.81 11.55
C GLU A 125 -25.65 -11.35 11.67
N SER A 126 -26.05 -12.04 10.60
CA SER A 126 -25.97 -13.51 10.56
C SER A 126 -24.53 -14.04 10.59
N LYS A 127 -23.59 -13.29 10.00
CA LYS A 127 -22.16 -13.66 10.00
C LYS A 127 -21.51 -13.32 11.33
N LEU A 128 -21.79 -12.15 11.90
CA LEU A 128 -21.29 -11.79 13.23
C LEU A 128 -21.73 -12.78 14.31
N LYS A 129 -22.95 -13.31 14.22
CA LYS A 129 -23.43 -14.38 15.12
C LYS A 129 -22.63 -15.69 14.97
N LEU A 130 -22.09 -15.95 13.77
CA LEU A 130 -21.33 -17.17 13.49
C LEU A 130 -19.85 -17.03 13.87
N ILE A 131 -19.21 -15.89 13.50
CA ILE A 131 -17.76 -15.69 13.68
C ILE A 131 -17.42 -14.94 14.98
N GLY A 132 -18.40 -14.31 15.62
CA GLY A 132 -18.25 -13.47 16.81
C GLY A 132 -17.94 -12.01 16.47
N ASP A 133 -18.54 -11.09 17.21
CA ASP A 133 -18.23 -9.66 17.14
C ASP A 133 -17.09 -9.33 18.11
N ASN A 134 -15.89 -9.33 17.59
CA ASN A 134 -14.66 -9.02 18.33
C ASN A 134 -13.73 -8.11 17.52
N ILE A 135 -12.71 -7.57 18.18
CA ILE A 135 -11.75 -6.62 17.56
C ILE A 135 -11.11 -7.21 16.30
N ALA A 136 -10.69 -8.47 16.34
CA ALA A 136 -10.02 -9.11 15.21
C ALA A 136 -10.94 -9.20 13.98
N ASN A 137 -12.20 -9.60 14.15
CA ASN A 137 -13.17 -9.67 13.07
C ASN A 137 -13.57 -8.28 12.54
N ARG A 138 -13.66 -7.29 13.43
CA ARG A 138 -13.89 -5.89 13.03
C ARG A 138 -12.71 -5.36 12.21
N ALA A 139 -11.49 -5.55 12.68
CA ALA A 139 -10.28 -5.15 11.98
C ALA A 139 -10.16 -5.82 10.59
N ALA A 140 -10.38 -7.14 10.54
CA ALA A 140 -10.34 -7.90 9.30
C ALA A 140 -11.43 -7.43 8.31
N GLY A 141 -12.66 -7.25 8.77
CA GLY A 141 -13.78 -6.79 7.93
C GLY A 141 -13.58 -5.39 7.39
N THR A 142 -13.13 -4.45 8.24
CA THR A 142 -12.84 -3.07 7.84
C THR A 142 -11.70 -2.99 6.83
N THR A 143 -10.62 -3.76 7.06
CA THR A 143 -9.50 -3.86 6.11
C THR A 143 -9.94 -4.49 4.78
N ALA A 144 -10.73 -5.56 4.83
CA ALA A 144 -11.24 -6.22 3.63
C ALA A 144 -12.13 -5.29 2.81
N ALA A 145 -12.98 -4.46 3.44
CA ALA A 145 -13.81 -3.48 2.76
C ALA A 145 -12.97 -2.45 1.99
N ALA A 146 -11.89 -1.95 2.60
CA ALA A 146 -10.96 -1.04 1.93
C ALA A 146 -10.28 -1.70 0.72
N VAL A 147 -9.89 -2.97 0.86
CA VAL A 147 -9.27 -3.74 -0.23
C VAL A 147 -10.29 -4.02 -1.34
N ASP A 148 -11.53 -4.41 -1.01
CA ASP A 148 -12.61 -4.59 -1.97
C ASP A 148 -12.82 -3.32 -2.80
N ALA A 149 -12.94 -2.15 -2.15
CA ALA A 149 -13.10 -0.87 -2.83
C ALA A 149 -11.89 -0.55 -3.74
N ARG A 150 -10.68 -0.66 -3.19
CA ARG A 150 -9.45 -0.35 -3.94
C ARG A 150 -9.28 -1.25 -5.16
N MET A 151 -9.45 -2.55 -5.01
CA MET A 151 -9.25 -3.52 -6.09
C MET A 151 -10.36 -3.46 -7.16
N ALA A 152 -11.52 -2.94 -6.82
CA ALA A 152 -12.60 -2.67 -7.78
C ALA A 152 -12.49 -1.29 -8.47
N GLY A 153 -11.41 -0.54 -8.24
CA GLY A 153 -11.15 0.73 -8.94
C GLY A 153 -11.77 1.96 -8.28
N CYS A 154 -12.07 1.92 -6.98
CA CYS A 154 -12.48 3.11 -6.24
C CYS A 154 -11.43 4.22 -6.38
N THR A 155 -11.90 5.46 -6.60
CA THR A 155 -11.05 6.64 -6.81
C THR A 155 -10.47 7.24 -5.53
N LYS A 156 -10.87 6.72 -4.35
CA LYS A 156 -10.31 7.16 -3.08
C LYS A 156 -8.84 6.78 -2.97
N SER A 157 -8.05 7.72 -2.46
CA SER A 157 -6.62 7.51 -2.29
C SER A 157 -6.32 6.64 -1.07
N VAL A 158 -5.19 5.93 -1.11
CA VAL A 158 -4.67 5.17 0.02
C VAL A 158 -3.21 5.53 0.29
N ILE A 159 -2.80 5.45 1.53
CA ILE A 159 -1.38 5.51 1.87
C ILE A 159 -0.78 4.12 1.66
N SER A 160 0.23 4.06 0.80
CA SER A 160 0.96 2.81 0.52
C SER A 160 2.13 2.62 1.48
N VAL A 161 2.43 1.37 1.80
CA VAL A 161 3.62 0.96 2.55
C VAL A 161 4.46 0.04 1.67
N ALA A 162 5.76 0.29 1.61
CA ALA A 162 6.72 -0.45 0.78
C ALA A 162 6.27 -0.62 -0.69
N GLY A 163 5.60 0.40 -1.24
CA GLY A 163 5.18 0.47 -2.64
C GLY A 163 3.86 -0.26 -2.96
N SER A 164 3.09 -0.69 -1.95
CA SER A 164 1.79 -1.34 -2.14
C SER A 164 0.70 -0.70 -1.29
N GLY A 165 -0.43 -0.31 -1.93
CA GLY A 165 -1.59 0.24 -1.23
C GLY A 165 -2.26 -0.81 -0.34
N ASN A 166 -2.43 -2.05 -0.81
CA ASN A 166 -2.99 -3.12 0.02
C ASN A 166 -2.11 -3.41 1.24
N GLN A 167 -0.77 -3.34 1.10
CA GLN A 167 0.12 -3.42 2.25
C GLN A 167 -0.11 -2.28 3.24
N GLY A 168 -0.30 -1.05 2.74
CA GLY A 168 -0.63 0.10 3.57
C GLY A 168 -1.93 -0.13 4.35
N LEU A 169 -2.99 -0.58 3.68
CA LEU A 169 -4.26 -0.90 4.34
C LEU A 169 -4.10 -1.99 5.39
N THR A 170 -3.42 -3.09 5.06
CA THR A 170 -3.23 -4.23 5.99
C THR A 170 -2.32 -3.87 7.18
N ALA A 171 -1.33 -3.01 6.99
CA ALA A 171 -0.45 -2.59 8.07
C ALA A 171 -1.10 -1.56 9.02
N THR A 172 -2.10 -0.81 8.57
CA THR A 172 -2.58 0.36 9.33
C THR A 172 -4.02 0.24 9.82
N VAL A 173 -4.95 -0.23 8.99
CA VAL A 173 -6.38 -0.31 9.36
C VAL A 173 -6.61 -1.19 10.60
N PRO A 174 -6.01 -2.39 10.74
CA PRO A 174 -6.17 -3.19 11.96
C PRO A 174 -5.67 -2.48 13.22
N VAL A 175 -4.56 -1.74 13.10
CA VAL A 175 -3.99 -0.96 14.22
C VAL A 175 -4.93 0.17 14.64
N ILE A 176 -5.53 0.87 13.68
CA ILE A 176 -6.51 1.93 13.95
C ILE A 176 -7.74 1.36 14.68
N ILE A 177 -8.31 0.27 14.19
CA ILE A 177 -9.47 -0.38 14.80
C ILE A 177 -9.17 -0.90 16.20
N ALA A 178 -7.97 -1.46 16.42
CA ALA A 178 -7.54 -1.90 17.75
C ALA A 178 -7.39 -0.70 18.71
N ALA A 179 -6.75 0.37 18.28
CA ALA A 179 -6.58 1.58 19.08
C ALA A 179 -7.93 2.23 19.46
N GLU A 180 -8.88 2.28 18.53
CA GLU A 180 -10.26 2.73 18.79
C GLU A 180 -10.94 1.86 19.85
N ALA A 181 -10.88 0.54 19.68
CA ALA A 181 -11.52 -0.41 20.62
C ALA A 181 -10.92 -0.36 22.02
N MET A 182 -9.64 -0.01 22.14
CA MET A 182 -8.92 0.14 23.39
C MET A 182 -9.03 1.55 23.99
N ASN A 183 -9.68 2.49 23.30
CA ASN A 183 -9.70 3.92 23.66
C ASN A 183 -8.30 4.52 23.83
N SER A 184 -7.37 4.14 22.98
CA SER A 184 -6.00 4.62 23.01
C SER A 184 -5.94 6.12 22.67
N ASN A 185 -4.99 6.84 23.28
CA ASN A 185 -4.76 8.22 22.92
C ASN A 185 -4.04 8.36 21.57
N THR A 186 -4.03 9.56 21.01
CA THR A 186 -3.46 9.85 19.69
C THR A 186 -1.96 9.54 19.60
N ASP A 187 -1.19 9.78 20.66
CA ASP A 187 0.24 9.48 20.69
C ASP A 187 0.49 7.97 20.60
N ALA A 188 -0.23 7.18 21.38
CA ALA A 188 -0.16 5.71 21.32
C ALA A 188 -0.56 5.18 19.93
N LEU A 189 -1.62 5.72 19.33
CA LEU A 189 -2.02 5.35 17.96
C LEU A 189 -0.89 5.64 16.95
N TYR A 190 -0.27 6.82 17.00
CA TYR A 190 0.78 7.17 16.05
C TYR A 190 2.04 6.32 16.23
N ARG A 191 2.45 6.03 17.48
CA ARG A 191 3.57 5.13 17.76
C ARG A 191 3.30 3.72 17.23
N SER A 192 2.10 3.23 17.43
CA SER A 192 1.65 1.92 16.93
C SER A 192 1.65 1.84 15.41
N LEU A 193 1.17 2.88 14.76
CA LEU A 193 1.22 3.00 13.29
C LEU A 193 2.66 3.07 12.78
N ALA A 194 3.51 3.86 13.43
CA ALA A 194 4.93 3.95 13.10
C ALA A 194 5.62 2.58 13.22
N LEU A 195 5.40 1.87 14.32
CA LEU A 195 5.93 0.52 14.54
C LEU A 195 5.48 -0.44 13.43
N SER A 196 4.17 -0.52 13.19
CA SER A 196 3.61 -1.42 12.17
C SER A 196 4.16 -1.13 10.78
N ILE A 197 4.27 0.14 10.41
CA ILE A 197 4.80 0.57 9.10
C ILE A 197 6.29 0.22 8.98
N LEU A 198 7.10 0.58 9.97
CA LEU A 198 8.55 0.36 9.94
C LEU A 198 8.88 -1.14 9.93
N VAL A 199 8.21 -1.96 10.74
CA VAL A 199 8.37 -3.42 10.72
C VAL A 199 7.93 -4.00 9.37
N THR A 200 6.84 -3.52 8.80
CA THR A 200 6.43 -3.94 7.45
C THR A 200 7.51 -3.63 6.41
N ILE A 201 8.12 -2.45 6.46
CA ILE A 201 9.22 -2.06 5.57
C ILE A 201 10.44 -2.95 5.80
N HIS A 202 10.82 -3.17 7.06
CA HIS A 202 11.94 -4.03 7.44
C HIS A 202 11.77 -5.45 6.90
N VAL A 203 10.62 -6.08 7.13
CA VAL A 203 10.34 -7.44 6.60
C VAL A 203 10.36 -7.43 5.06
N LYS A 204 9.84 -6.37 4.42
CA LYS A 204 9.86 -6.24 2.96
C LYS A 204 11.26 -6.13 2.39
N HIS A 205 12.21 -5.62 3.14
CA HIS A 205 13.60 -5.63 2.72
C HIS A 205 14.08 -7.06 2.45
N TYR A 206 13.83 -8.00 3.35
CA TYR A 206 14.28 -9.40 3.22
C TYR A 206 13.52 -10.19 2.14
N ILE A 207 12.22 -9.99 1.99
CA ILE A 207 11.43 -10.72 0.97
C ILE A 207 11.45 -10.04 -0.41
N GLY A 208 12.02 -8.86 -0.50
CA GLY A 208 12.09 -8.05 -1.72
C GLY A 208 10.81 -7.27 -2.01
N ARG A 209 10.99 -6.11 -2.66
CA ARG A 209 9.87 -5.20 -3.00
C ARG A 209 8.86 -5.84 -3.94
N LEU A 210 9.34 -6.59 -4.94
CA LEU A 210 8.56 -7.43 -5.81
C LEU A 210 8.95 -8.88 -5.51
N SER A 211 8.03 -9.65 -4.96
CA SER A 211 8.27 -11.05 -4.58
C SER A 211 7.08 -11.91 -4.98
N VAL A 212 7.31 -13.21 -5.12
CA VAL A 212 6.24 -14.20 -5.31
C VAL A 212 5.38 -14.37 -4.05
N LEU A 213 5.89 -13.91 -2.90
CA LEU A 213 5.16 -13.94 -1.64
C LEU A 213 4.26 -12.70 -1.53
N CYS A 214 3.04 -12.88 -1.06
CA CYS A 214 2.13 -11.76 -0.82
C CYS A 214 2.62 -10.91 0.37
N GLY A 215 3.07 -9.68 0.07
CA GLY A 215 3.55 -8.75 1.10
C GLY A 215 2.49 -8.38 2.13
N CYS A 216 1.20 -8.35 1.74
CA CYS A 216 0.10 -8.08 2.66
C CYS A 216 -0.05 -9.20 3.69
N SER A 217 0.04 -10.48 3.25
CA SER A 217 -0.13 -11.63 4.14
C SER A 217 1.07 -11.88 5.05
N ILE A 218 2.27 -11.45 4.67
CA ILE A 218 3.49 -11.75 5.41
C ILE A 218 4.00 -10.48 6.11
N ALA A 219 4.49 -9.50 5.37
CA ALA A 219 5.14 -8.34 5.95
C ALA A 219 4.18 -7.48 6.79
N SER A 220 3.01 -7.15 6.22
CA SER A 220 2.04 -6.30 6.93
C SER A 220 1.37 -7.00 8.09
N SER A 221 1.17 -8.33 8.00
CA SER A 221 0.62 -9.09 9.14
C SER A 221 1.60 -9.12 10.32
N ILE A 222 2.90 -9.30 10.07
CA ILE A 222 3.91 -9.24 11.12
C ILE A 222 3.92 -7.86 11.77
N GLY A 223 3.96 -6.78 10.97
CA GLY A 223 3.93 -5.42 11.48
C GLY A 223 2.70 -5.12 12.33
N CYS A 224 1.53 -5.55 11.88
CA CYS A 224 0.27 -5.38 12.61
C CYS A 224 0.22 -6.20 13.91
N LEU A 225 0.71 -7.44 13.91
CA LEU A 225 0.63 -8.36 15.06
C LEU A 225 1.56 -7.96 16.21
N LEU A 226 2.73 -7.42 15.93
CA LEU A 226 3.68 -7.03 16.98
C LEU A 226 3.07 -6.03 17.97
N TYR A 227 2.24 -5.11 17.50
CA TYR A 227 1.56 -4.18 18.40
C TYR A 227 0.40 -4.84 19.16
N THR A 228 -0.37 -5.72 18.52
CA THR A 228 -1.54 -6.33 19.16
C THR A 228 -1.18 -7.39 20.20
N SER A 229 0.01 -8.00 20.14
CA SER A 229 0.48 -8.95 21.15
C SER A 229 0.97 -8.24 22.42
N ASP A 230 1.69 -7.14 22.28
CA ASP A 230 2.25 -6.37 23.42
C ASP A 230 1.14 -5.71 24.26
N ALA A 231 0.08 -5.25 23.61
CA ALA A 231 -1.09 -4.68 24.30
C ALA A 231 -1.91 -5.73 25.08
N ALA A 232 -1.68 -7.02 24.90
CA ALA A 232 -2.37 -8.10 25.61
C ALA A 232 -1.65 -8.51 26.91
N ASP A 233 -0.36 -8.23 27.02
CA ASP A 233 0.47 -8.62 28.18
C ASP A 233 0.45 -7.60 29.33
N ASP A 234 -0.04 -6.38 29.08
CA ASP A 234 -0.15 -5.30 30.10
C ASP A 234 -1.48 -5.31 30.90
N LYS A 235 -2.13 -6.48 31.02
CA LYS A 235 -3.33 -6.67 31.86
C LYS A 235 -3.12 -7.80 32.88
#